data_f08444401ccc17663d9662045b1296e4
#
_entry.id   f08444401ccc17663d9662045b1296e4
#
_cell.length_a   1.000
_cell.length_b   1.000
_cell.length_c   1.000
_cell.angle_alpha   90.00
_cell.angle_beta   90.00
_cell.angle_gamma   90.00
#
_symmetry.space_group_name_H-M   'P 1'
#
loop_
_entity.id
_entity.type
_entity.pdbx_description
1 polymer ?
#
loop_
_entity_poly.entity_id
_entity_poly.type
_entity_poly.pdbx_seq_one_letter_code
_entity_poly.pdbx_strand_id
1 'polypeptide(L)'
;MDDNRVWNFEESLWTGDADQYHALIDDECVMVLPEQPFVLTGAQAIEAVSKTPRWSSVTFSEQQIMRPQEGLIAIAYKAEAQREGADGYVAYCTTTMRRLEHEEWRVVQHQQTPALIASAA
;
A
#
# COMPACT_ATOMS: atom_id res chain seq x y z
N MET A 1 6.96 -13.02 -7.54
CA MET A 1 8.02 -12.28 -6.80
C MET A 1 8.42 -13.07 -5.57
N ASP A 2 9.70 -13.08 -5.24
CA ASP A 2 10.12 -13.62 -3.96
C ASP A 2 9.73 -12.65 -2.84
N ASP A 3 9.88 -13.08 -1.60
CA ASP A 3 9.42 -12.29 -0.46
C ASP A 3 10.07 -10.90 -0.39
N ASN A 4 11.37 -10.81 -0.64
CA ASN A 4 12.05 -9.50 -0.59
C ASN A 4 11.50 -8.55 -1.64
N ARG A 5 11.22 -9.04 -2.84
CA ARG A 5 10.65 -8.22 -3.90
C ARG A 5 9.24 -7.76 -3.56
N VAL A 6 8.46 -8.62 -2.90
CA VAL A 6 7.11 -8.26 -2.45
C VAL A 6 7.17 -7.06 -1.50
N TRP A 7 8.06 -7.10 -0.52
CA TRP A 7 8.15 -6.02 0.46
C TRP A 7 8.77 -4.75 -0.12
N ASN A 8 9.72 -4.88 -1.04
CA ASN A 8 10.27 -3.71 -1.75
C ASN A 8 9.20 -3.06 -2.63
N PHE A 9 8.37 -3.87 -3.27
CA PHE A 9 7.24 -3.38 -4.06
C PHE A 9 6.27 -2.60 -3.17
N GLU A 10 5.92 -3.18 -2.01
CA GLU A 10 4.99 -2.54 -1.09
C GLU A 10 5.56 -1.23 -0.53
N GLU A 11 6.85 -1.20 -0.20
CA GLU A 11 7.49 0.02 0.26
C GLU A 11 7.36 1.14 -0.76
N SER A 12 7.49 0.81 -2.04
CA SER A 12 7.35 1.80 -3.12
C SER A 12 5.96 2.42 -3.18
N LEU A 13 4.93 1.71 -2.74
CA LEU A 13 3.58 2.29 -2.65
C LEU A 13 3.52 3.41 -1.62
N TRP A 14 4.32 3.34 -0.58
CA TRP A 14 4.34 4.32 0.50
C TRP A 14 5.27 5.49 0.21
N THR A 15 6.44 5.21 -0.36
CA THR A 15 7.51 6.21 -0.47
C THR A 15 7.79 6.67 -1.89
N GLY A 16 7.30 5.96 -2.90
CA GLY A 16 7.53 6.32 -4.29
C GLY A 16 6.84 7.63 -4.69
N ASP A 17 7.40 8.30 -5.69
CA ASP A 17 6.77 9.51 -6.21
C ASP A 17 5.49 9.16 -7.01
N ALA A 18 4.79 10.18 -7.51
CA ALA A 18 3.53 9.98 -8.21
C ALA A 18 3.66 9.07 -9.44
N ASP A 19 4.75 9.20 -10.18
CA ASP A 19 4.97 8.38 -11.39
C ASP A 19 5.22 6.92 -11.01
N GLN A 20 6.03 6.68 -9.97
CA GLN A 20 6.29 5.33 -9.47
C GLN A 20 5.00 4.70 -8.94
N TYR A 21 4.22 5.46 -8.19
CA TYR A 21 2.94 4.99 -7.67
C TYR A 21 2.00 4.60 -8.81
N HIS A 22 1.87 5.47 -9.81
CA HIS A 22 1.02 5.21 -10.96
C HIS A 22 1.38 3.89 -11.65
N ALA A 23 2.67 3.61 -11.79
CA ALA A 23 3.14 2.40 -12.45
C ALA A 23 2.77 1.12 -11.70
N LEU A 24 2.47 1.22 -10.41
CA LEU A 24 2.16 0.05 -9.58
C LEU A 24 0.67 -0.23 -9.44
N ILE A 25 -0.20 0.69 -9.83
CA ILE A 25 -1.64 0.58 -9.61
C ILE A 25 -2.32 0.03 -10.86
N ASP A 26 -3.11 -1.02 -10.67
CA ASP A 26 -3.88 -1.63 -11.77
C ASP A 26 -5.07 -0.73 -12.13
N ASP A 27 -5.48 -0.80 -13.40
CA ASP A 27 -6.67 -0.05 -13.86
C ASP A 27 -7.93 -0.48 -13.10
N GLU A 28 -7.96 -1.71 -12.63
CA GLU A 28 -9.08 -2.24 -11.86
C GLU A 28 -8.70 -2.37 -10.39
N CYS A 29 -8.24 -1.28 -9.81
CA CYS A 29 -7.86 -1.25 -8.40
C CYS A 29 -8.94 -0.56 -7.56
N VAL A 30 -9.14 -1.06 -6.35
CA VAL A 30 -9.99 -0.43 -5.34
C VAL A 30 -9.20 -0.29 -4.05
N MET A 31 -9.37 0.82 -3.38
CA MET A 31 -8.71 1.08 -2.09
C MET A 31 -9.67 1.58 -1.06
N VAL A 32 -9.37 1.28 0.21
CA VAL A 32 -10.07 1.86 1.35
C VAL A 32 -9.02 2.53 2.22
N LEU A 33 -9.13 3.84 2.37
CA LEU A 33 -8.17 4.66 3.10
C LEU A 33 -8.90 5.47 4.17
N PRO A 34 -8.19 5.91 5.22
CA PRO A 34 -8.83 6.63 6.35
C PRO A 34 -9.06 8.12 6.07
N GLU A 35 -9.15 8.52 4.82
CA GLU A 35 -9.45 9.89 4.40
C GLU A 35 -10.55 9.86 3.37
N GLN A 36 -11.39 10.91 3.38
CA GLN A 36 -12.47 11.00 2.40
C GLN A 36 -11.92 11.00 0.98
N PRO A 37 -12.60 10.30 0.06
CA PRO A 37 -13.92 9.70 0.20
C PRO A 37 -13.92 8.27 0.78
N PHE A 38 -12.88 7.83 1.38
CA PHE A 38 -12.63 6.53 2.03
C PHE A 38 -12.57 5.36 1.04
N VAL A 39 -13.45 5.26 0.09
CA VAL A 39 -13.43 4.22 -0.95
C VAL A 39 -13.03 4.88 -2.26
N LEU A 40 -11.91 4.45 -2.83
CA LEU A 40 -11.32 5.05 -4.02
C LEU A 40 -11.10 4.02 -5.11
N THR A 41 -11.25 4.46 -6.35
CA THR A 41 -10.76 3.69 -7.49
C THR A 41 -9.25 3.92 -7.61
N GLY A 42 -8.57 3.09 -8.40
CA GLY A 42 -7.14 3.31 -8.66
C GLY A 42 -6.84 4.69 -9.23
N ALA A 43 -7.67 5.16 -10.17
CA ALA A 43 -7.50 6.48 -10.76
C ALA A 43 -7.60 7.60 -9.72
N GLN A 44 -8.55 7.50 -8.80
CA GLN A 44 -8.69 8.47 -7.72
C GLN A 44 -7.51 8.45 -6.77
N ALA A 45 -6.99 7.26 -6.46
CA ALA A 45 -5.82 7.11 -5.60
C ALA A 45 -4.59 7.74 -6.24
N ILE A 46 -4.37 7.51 -7.53
CA ILE A 46 -3.26 8.10 -8.27
C ILE A 46 -3.34 9.62 -8.24
N GLU A 47 -4.52 10.17 -8.47
CA GLU A 47 -4.71 11.61 -8.43
C GLU A 47 -4.43 12.18 -7.04
N ALA A 48 -4.91 11.50 -6.00
CA ALA A 48 -4.67 11.93 -4.61
C ALA A 48 -3.19 11.95 -4.28
N VAL A 49 -2.45 10.93 -4.70
CA VAL A 49 -1.00 10.85 -4.46
C VAL A 49 -0.25 11.98 -5.16
N SER A 50 -0.70 12.37 -6.34
CA SER A 50 -0.04 13.46 -7.08
C SER A 50 -0.13 14.80 -6.36
N LYS A 51 -1.04 14.93 -5.39
CA LYS A 51 -1.28 16.17 -4.65
C LYS A 51 -0.84 16.08 -3.19
N THR A 52 -0.29 14.97 -2.77
CA THR A 52 0.02 14.72 -1.36
C THR A 52 1.51 14.45 -1.19
N PRO A 53 2.16 15.02 -0.17
CA PRO A 53 3.54 14.68 0.12
C PRO A 53 3.66 13.20 0.42
N ARG A 54 4.69 12.55 -0.14
CA ARG A 54 4.90 11.13 0.08
C ARG A 54 5.57 10.90 1.44
N TRP A 55 5.40 9.68 1.95
CA TRP A 55 6.11 9.29 3.17
C TRP A 55 7.59 9.18 2.85
N SER A 56 8.44 9.61 3.77
CA SER A 56 9.88 9.53 3.58
C SER A 56 10.43 8.16 3.96
N SER A 57 9.75 7.47 4.85
CA SER A 57 10.13 6.11 5.23
C SER A 57 8.92 5.33 5.73
N VAL A 58 8.99 4.01 5.63
CA VAL A 58 7.99 3.12 6.19
C VAL A 58 8.69 1.86 6.68
N THR A 59 8.25 1.37 7.83
CA THR A 59 8.74 0.12 8.41
C THR A 59 7.56 -0.84 8.52
N PHE A 60 7.75 -2.06 8.05
CA PHE A 60 6.73 -3.10 8.11
C PHE A 60 7.05 -4.10 9.20
N SER A 61 6.02 -4.54 9.91
CA SER A 61 6.12 -5.60 10.92
C SER A 61 4.85 -6.45 10.89
N GLU A 62 4.83 -7.55 11.63
CA GLU A 62 3.70 -8.49 11.64
C GLU A 62 3.31 -8.92 10.23
N GLN A 63 4.30 -9.20 9.42
CA GLN A 63 4.15 -9.41 7.98
C GLN A 63 3.68 -10.81 7.63
N GLN A 64 2.68 -10.90 6.76
CA GLN A 64 2.15 -12.16 6.23
C GLN A 64 2.06 -12.06 4.71
N ILE A 65 2.44 -13.13 4.04
CA ILE A 65 2.32 -13.26 2.59
C ILE A 65 1.55 -14.52 2.29
N MET A 66 0.52 -14.40 1.46
CA MET A 66 -0.24 -15.55 0.96
C MET A 66 -0.21 -15.54 -0.56
N ARG A 67 -0.05 -16.72 -1.13
CA ARG A 67 -0.05 -16.94 -2.58
C ARG A 67 -1.15 -17.93 -2.93
N PRO A 68 -2.42 -17.47 -2.93
CA PRO A 68 -3.56 -18.40 -3.08
C PRO A 68 -3.63 -19.07 -4.45
N GLN A 69 -3.05 -18.46 -5.45
CA GLN A 69 -2.93 -19.05 -6.78
C GLN A 69 -1.78 -18.37 -7.51
N GLU A 70 -1.33 -18.97 -8.60
CA GLU A 70 -0.27 -18.37 -9.39
C GLU A 70 -0.71 -17.01 -9.92
N GLY A 71 0.17 -16.03 -9.86
CA GLY A 71 -0.14 -14.68 -10.32
C GLY A 71 -0.97 -13.84 -9.36
N LEU A 72 -1.18 -14.32 -8.13
CA LEU A 72 -1.95 -13.59 -7.12
C LEU A 72 -1.22 -13.63 -5.78
N ILE A 73 -0.96 -12.46 -5.20
CA ILE A 73 -0.32 -12.33 -3.89
C ILE A 73 -1.17 -11.43 -3.01
N ALA A 74 -1.45 -11.88 -1.81
CA ALA A 74 -2.15 -11.09 -0.80
C ALA A 74 -1.23 -10.95 0.40
N ILE A 75 -1.03 -9.72 0.89
CA ILE A 75 -0.19 -9.47 2.05
C ILE A 75 -0.96 -8.70 3.12
N ALA A 76 -0.53 -8.89 4.35
CA ALA A 76 -1.04 -8.13 5.48
C ALA A 76 0.15 -7.74 6.35
N TYR A 77 0.10 -6.57 6.96
CA TYR A 77 1.21 -6.08 7.74
C TYR A 77 0.80 -4.88 8.60
N LYS A 78 1.65 -4.57 9.56
CA LYS A 78 1.59 -3.32 10.30
C LYS A 78 2.60 -2.37 9.68
N ALA A 79 2.18 -1.15 9.36
CA ALA A 79 3.05 -0.12 8.80
C ALA A 79 3.27 0.99 9.81
N GLU A 80 4.50 1.47 9.90
CA GLU A 80 4.85 2.67 10.65
C GLU A 80 5.54 3.60 9.66
N ALA A 81 4.87 4.68 9.29
CA ALA A 81 5.34 5.60 8.26
C ALA A 81 5.66 6.96 8.86
N GLN A 82 6.66 7.62 8.27
CA GLN A 82 7.12 8.92 8.74
C GLN A 82 7.43 9.85 7.58
N ARG A 83 7.23 11.13 7.80
CA ARG A 83 7.65 12.18 6.90
C ARG A 83 7.90 13.46 7.70
N GLU A 84 8.75 14.32 7.16
CA GLU A 84 9.09 15.57 7.83
C GLU A 84 7.85 16.45 7.95
N GLY A 85 7.71 17.09 9.10
CA GLY A 85 6.60 18.03 9.33
C GLY A 85 5.27 17.40 9.63
N ALA A 86 5.22 16.09 9.86
CA ALA A 86 3.98 15.39 10.19
C ALA A 86 4.22 14.41 11.32
N ASP A 87 3.16 14.08 12.04
CA ASP A 87 3.22 13.04 13.05
C ASP A 87 3.39 11.67 12.36
N GLY A 88 3.97 10.72 13.06
CA GLY A 88 4.08 9.36 12.58
C GLY A 88 2.69 8.75 12.37
N TYR A 89 2.60 7.83 11.41
CA TYR A 89 1.34 7.17 11.09
C TYR A 89 1.50 5.66 11.23
N VAL A 90 0.60 5.05 11.98
CA VAL A 90 0.59 3.61 12.20
C VAL A 90 -0.73 3.04 11.70
N ALA A 91 -0.65 2.00 10.87
CA ALA A 91 -1.84 1.36 10.32
C ALA A 91 -1.62 -0.13 10.12
N TYR A 92 -2.70 -0.89 10.19
CA TYR A 92 -2.72 -2.29 9.77
C TYR A 92 -3.29 -2.32 8.36
N CYS A 93 -2.58 -3.00 7.47
CA CYS A 93 -2.85 -2.89 6.04
C CYS A 93 -2.97 -4.24 5.35
N THR A 94 -3.69 -4.26 4.25
CA THR A 94 -3.66 -5.38 3.32
C THR A 94 -3.42 -4.82 1.92
N THR A 95 -2.77 -5.63 1.08
CA THR A 95 -2.59 -5.33 -0.33
C THR A 95 -2.71 -6.62 -1.11
N THR A 96 -3.42 -6.57 -2.22
CA THR A 96 -3.52 -7.69 -3.16
C THR A 96 -2.94 -7.24 -4.49
N MET A 97 -2.06 -8.08 -5.05
CA MET A 97 -1.36 -7.81 -6.31
C MET A 97 -1.62 -8.93 -7.29
N ARG A 98 -1.73 -8.59 -8.56
CA ARG A 98 -1.79 -9.59 -9.63
C ARG A 98 -0.66 -9.39 -10.61
N ARG A 99 -0.24 -10.50 -11.23
CA ARG A 99 0.79 -10.49 -12.26
C ARG A 99 0.14 -10.29 -13.62
N LEU A 100 0.66 -9.35 -14.36
CA LEU A 100 0.38 -9.17 -15.77
C LEU A 100 1.45 -9.92 -16.57
N GLU A 101 1.61 -9.61 -17.84
CA GLU A 101 2.63 -10.23 -18.66
C GLU A 101 4.03 -9.80 -18.22
N HIS A 102 5.02 -10.64 -18.47
CA HIS A 102 6.45 -10.34 -18.26
C HIS A 102 6.83 -10.01 -16.80
N GLU A 103 6.22 -10.72 -15.84
CA GLU A 103 6.52 -10.48 -14.42
C GLU A 103 6.21 -9.04 -13.97
N GLU A 104 5.27 -8.39 -14.64
CA GLU A 104 4.81 -7.08 -14.22
C GLU A 104 3.66 -7.26 -13.23
N TRP A 105 3.82 -6.73 -12.04
CA TRP A 105 2.83 -6.85 -10.97
C TRP A 105 2.13 -5.52 -10.74
N ARG A 106 0.84 -5.58 -10.45
CA ARG A 106 0.03 -4.39 -10.17
C ARG A 106 -0.86 -4.63 -8.96
N VAL A 107 -1.10 -3.55 -8.21
CA VAL A 107 -2.00 -3.58 -7.05
C VAL A 107 -3.44 -3.53 -7.53
N VAL A 108 -4.25 -4.47 -7.08
CA VAL A 108 -5.69 -4.49 -7.37
C VAL A 108 -6.52 -4.14 -6.14
N GLN A 109 -5.93 -4.16 -4.94
CA GLN A 109 -6.63 -3.81 -3.72
C GLN A 109 -5.61 -3.36 -2.67
N HIS A 110 -5.92 -2.31 -1.93
CA HIS A 110 -5.13 -1.86 -0.80
C HIS A 110 -6.06 -1.23 0.23
N GLN A 111 -5.79 -1.51 1.50
CA GLN A 111 -6.60 -1.00 2.59
C GLN A 111 -5.70 -0.63 3.76
N GLN A 112 -6.00 0.48 4.41
CA GLN A 112 -5.32 0.92 5.62
C GLN A 112 -6.34 1.13 6.72
N THR A 113 -6.07 0.53 7.87
CA THR A 113 -6.86 0.75 9.09
C THR A 113 -5.92 1.38 10.11
N PRO A 114 -6.10 2.64 10.47
CA PRO A 114 -5.27 3.27 11.51
C PRO A 114 -5.31 2.43 12.77
N ALA A 115 -4.15 2.25 13.38
CA ALA A 115 -4.09 1.48 14.61
C ALA A 115 -4.92 2.19 15.66
N LEU A 116 -5.88 1.49 16.22
CA LEU A 116 -6.53 1.96 17.41
C LEU A 116 -5.46 1.88 18.47
N ILE A 117 -5.02 3.03 18.89
CA ILE A 117 -4.25 3.07 20.09
C ILE A 117 -5.22 2.64 21.12
N ALA A 118 -5.12 1.39 21.43
CA ALA A 118 -5.77 0.93 22.58
C ALA A 118 -5.24 1.81 23.63
N SER A 119 -5.94 2.79 23.89
CA SER A 119 -5.64 3.50 25.00
C SER A 119 -5.59 2.52 26.00
N ALA A 120 -4.61 1.94 26.16
CA ALA A 120 -4.58 1.23 27.07
C ALA A 120 -5.24 1.41 28.19
N ALA A 121 -6.10 1.46 27.92
CA ALA A 121 -6.72 1.37 29.14
C ALA A 121 -5.87 1.03 30.09
#